data_fefd0b41c266057f578ed89cf91d8f67
#
_entry.id   fefd0b41c266057f578ed89cf91d8f67
#
_cell.length_a   1.000
_cell.length_b   1.000
_cell.length_c   1.000
_cell.angle_alpha   90.00
_cell.angle_beta   90.00
_cell.angle_gamma   90.00
#
_symmetry.space_group_name_H-M   'P 1'
#
loop_
_entity.id
_entity.type
_entity.pdbx_description
1 polymer ?
#
loop_
_entity_poly.entity_id
_entity_poly.type
_entity_poly.pdbx_seq_one_letter_code
_entity_poly.pdbx_strand_id
1 'polypeptide(L)'
;MNLNRFKRYPLTFGPSPITPLKRLSEHLGGKVELYAKREDCNSGLAFGGNKTRKLEYLIPEALEQGCDTLVSIGGIQSNQTRQVAAVAAHLGMKCVLVQENWVNYSDAVYDRVGNIEMSRIMGADVRLDAAGFDIGIRPSWEKAMNDVVERGGKPFPIPAGCSEHPYGGLGFVGFAEEVREQEKQLGFKFDYIVVCSVTGSTQAGMVVGFAADGRSKNVIGIDASAKPEKTKAQILRIARHTAELVELGREITEDDVVLDTRFAYPEYGLPNEGTLEAIRLCGSLEGVLTDPVYEGKSMHGMIEMVRRGEFPEGSKVLYAHLGGAPALNAYSFLFRNGLEHNH
;
A
#
# COMPACT_ATOMS: atom_id res chain seq x y z
N MET A 1 21.27 -9.78 5.12
CA MET A 1 19.83 -9.94 5.41
C MET A 1 19.45 -11.40 5.26
N ASN A 2 18.58 -11.90 6.12
CA ASN A 2 18.14 -13.31 6.10
C ASN A 2 16.63 -13.41 6.29
N LEU A 3 15.87 -13.30 5.18
CA LEU A 3 14.41 -13.48 5.19
C LEU A 3 13.98 -14.95 5.35
N ASN A 4 14.82 -15.92 4.99
CA ASN A 4 14.46 -17.33 5.02
C ASN A 4 14.26 -17.89 6.44
N ARG A 5 14.65 -17.15 7.46
CA ARG A 5 14.39 -17.51 8.87
C ARG A 5 12.94 -17.28 9.30
N PHE A 6 12.16 -16.50 8.53
CA PHE A 6 10.77 -16.22 8.80
C PHE A 6 9.87 -17.12 8.00
N LYS A 7 8.91 -17.74 8.66
CA LYS A 7 7.88 -18.54 7.99
C LYS A 7 7.05 -17.63 7.09
N ARG A 8 6.69 -18.11 5.92
CA ARG A 8 5.88 -17.42 4.94
C ARG A 8 4.74 -18.32 4.47
N TYR A 9 3.51 -17.82 4.50
CA TYR A 9 2.36 -18.47 3.89
C TYR A 9 2.17 -17.94 2.46
N PRO A 10 2.18 -18.78 1.42
CA PRO A 10 2.14 -18.32 0.03
C PRO A 10 0.73 -17.79 -0.32
N LEU A 11 0.61 -16.47 -0.52
CA LEU A 11 -0.62 -15.76 -0.92
C LEU A 11 -0.49 -15.06 -2.26
N THR A 12 0.73 -14.83 -2.73
CA THR A 12 1.04 -14.19 -4.01
C THR A 12 1.34 -15.22 -5.09
N PHE A 13 1.20 -14.82 -6.37
CA PHE A 13 1.53 -15.67 -7.52
C PHE A 13 3.04 -15.91 -7.71
N GLY A 14 3.88 -15.24 -6.94
CA GLY A 14 5.32 -15.17 -7.11
C GLY A 14 5.76 -13.73 -7.40
N PRO A 15 6.86 -13.54 -8.14
CA PRO A 15 7.32 -12.21 -8.48
C PRO A 15 6.26 -11.40 -9.24
N SER A 16 5.88 -10.23 -8.71
CA SER A 16 4.98 -9.35 -9.44
C SER A 16 5.67 -8.77 -10.69
N PRO A 17 4.94 -8.59 -11.81
CA PRO A 17 5.56 -8.12 -13.03
C PRO A 17 6.06 -6.67 -12.93
N ILE A 18 7.11 -6.36 -13.70
CA ILE A 18 7.54 -4.98 -13.97
C ILE A 18 7.14 -4.66 -15.41
N THR A 19 6.33 -3.63 -15.59
CA THR A 19 5.87 -3.16 -16.90
C THR A 19 6.40 -1.77 -17.20
N PRO A 20 6.96 -1.52 -18.41
CA PRO A 20 7.35 -0.17 -18.81
C PRO A 20 6.12 0.69 -19.05
N LEU A 21 6.13 1.93 -18.56
CA LEU A 21 5.11 2.95 -18.81
C LEU A 21 5.58 3.86 -19.96
N LYS A 22 5.64 3.31 -21.16
CA LYS A 22 6.28 3.94 -22.33
C LYS A 22 5.56 5.21 -22.77
N ARG A 23 4.24 5.14 -22.92
CA ARG A 23 3.46 6.29 -23.39
C ARG A 23 3.43 7.42 -22.35
N LEU A 24 3.43 7.07 -21.06
CA LEU A 24 3.55 8.07 -20.00
C LEU A 24 4.94 8.71 -20.00
N SER A 25 6.01 7.93 -20.17
CA SER A 25 7.38 8.45 -20.30
C SER A 25 7.50 9.42 -21.48
N GLU A 26 6.99 9.04 -22.65
CA GLU A 26 6.98 9.87 -23.86
C GLU A 26 6.16 11.15 -23.66
N HIS A 27 4.97 11.04 -23.05
CA HIS A 27 4.10 12.18 -22.74
C HIS A 27 4.78 13.20 -21.83
N LEU A 28 5.64 12.74 -20.93
CA LEU A 28 6.42 13.57 -20.01
C LEU A 28 7.77 14.03 -20.60
N GLY A 29 7.98 13.88 -21.91
CA GLY A 29 9.15 14.39 -22.62
C GLY A 29 10.25 13.37 -22.91
N GLY A 30 10.07 12.11 -22.51
CA GLY A 30 10.97 11.00 -22.89
C GLY A 30 12.38 11.00 -22.26
N LYS A 31 12.66 11.93 -21.35
CA LYS A 31 13.98 12.06 -20.70
C LYS A 31 14.19 11.08 -19.54
N VAL A 32 13.13 10.58 -18.97
CA VAL A 32 13.09 9.63 -17.86
C VAL A 32 12.28 8.42 -18.28
N GLU A 33 12.81 7.23 -18.05
CA GLU A 33 12.11 5.98 -18.32
C GLU A 33 11.33 5.55 -17.08
N LEU A 34 10.00 5.44 -17.20
CA LEU A 34 9.11 5.04 -16.13
C LEU A 34 8.69 3.58 -16.27
N TYR A 35 8.67 2.89 -15.15
CA TYR A 35 8.25 1.49 -15.02
C TYR A 35 7.32 1.35 -13.83
N ALA A 36 6.38 0.40 -13.90
CA ALA A 36 5.51 0.04 -12.78
C ALA A 36 5.77 -1.38 -12.30
N LYS A 37 6.06 -1.55 -11.02
CA LYS A 37 6.04 -2.86 -10.36
C LYS A 37 4.62 -3.13 -9.87
N ARG A 38 3.97 -4.11 -10.46
CA ARG A 38 2.53 -4.33 -10.45
C ARG A 38 2.06 -5.17 -9.24
N GLU A 39 2.12 -4.57 -8.04
CA GLU A 39 1.56 -5.20 -6.83
C GLU A 39 0.02 -5.29 -6.87
N ASP A 40 -0.62 -4.50 -7.72
CA ASP A 40 -2.06 -4.59 -8.02
C ASP A 40 -2.46 -5.91 -8.72
N CYS A 41 -1.49 -6.66 -9.24
CA CYS A 41 -1.67 -7.95 -9.91
C CYS A 41 -0.92 -9.09 -9.20
N ASN A 42 -0.52 -8.93 -7.93
CA ASN A 42 0.36 -9.87 -7.24
C ASN A 42 -0.34 -11.13 -6.71
N SER A 43 -1.66 -11.14 -6.66
CA SER A 43 -2.45 -12.25 -6.10
C SER A 43 -3.83 -12.35 -6.73
N GLY A 44 -4.38 -13.56 -6.79
CA GLY A 44 -5.78 -13.81 -7.16
C GLY A 44 -6.78 -13.55 -6.04
N LEU A 45 -6.33 -13.30 -4.82
CA LEU A 45 -7.20 -13.06 -3.66
C LEU A 45 -7.75 -11.62 -3.70
N ALA A 46 -8.99 -11.49 -4.20
CA ALA A 46 -9.72 -10.22 -4.30
C ALA A 46 -8.85 -9.06 -4.82
N PHE A 47 -8.23 -9.23 -5.98
CA PHE A 47 -7.33 -8.27 -6.66
C PHE A 47 -5.97 -8.03 -5.99
N GLY A 48 -5.59 -8.76 -4.94
CA GLY A 48 -4.28 -8.61 -4.32
C GLY A 48 -3.98 -7.21 -3.76
N GLY A 49 -2.73 -6.83 -3.83
CA GLY A 49 -2.20 -5.56 -3.35
C GLY A 49 -1.06 -5.72 -2.34
N ASN A 50 -0.49 -4.60 -1.92
CA ASN A 50 0.67 -4.59 -1.03
C ASN A 50 0.46 -5.30 0.33
N LYS A 51 -0.77 -5.34 0.85
CA LYS A 51 -1.04 -5.98 2.13
C LYS A 51 -0.96 -7.50 2.04
N THR A 52 -1.29 -8.09 0.89
CA THR A 52 -1.15 -9.54 0.67
C THR A 52 0.29 -9.98 0.93
N ARG A 53 1.29 -9.25 0.42
CA ARG A 53 2.72 -9.52 0.64
C ARG A 53 3.12 -9.44 2.12
N LYS A 54 2.49 -8.57 2.90
CA LYS A 54 2.71 -8.47 4.36
C LYS A 54 2.03 -9.61 5.10
N LEU A 55 0.78 -9.92 4.74
CA LEU A 55 0.00 -11.00 5.34
C LEU A 55 0.70 -12.37 5.19
N GLU A 56 1.49 -12.58 4.14
CA GLU A 56 2.29 -13.80 3.99
C GLU A 56 3.21 -14.09 5.20
N TYR A 57 3.64 -13.04 5.94
CA TYR A 57 4.48 -13.18 7.13
C TYR A 57 3.69 -13.13 8.44
N LEU A 58 2.48 -12.59 8.45
CA LEU A 58 1.64 -12.53 9.63
C LEU A 58 0.82 -13.82 9.81
N ILE A 59 0.33 -14.40 8.73
CA ILE A 59 -0.56 -15.56 8.77
C ILE A 59 0.08 -16.80 9.42
N PRO A 60 1.37 -17.13 9.20
CA PRO A 60 1.98 -18.27 9.92
C PRO A 60 1.85 -18.16 11.43
N GLU A 61 1.98 -16.96 12.00
CA GLU A 61 1.84 -16.74 13.44
C GLU A 61 0.39 -16.95 13.90
N ALA A 62 -0.60 -16.45 13.14
CA ALA A 62 -2.01 -16.68 13.43
C ALA A 62 -2.35 -18.17 13.49
N LEU A 63 -1.85 -18.95 12.52
CA LEU A 63 -2.08 -20.38 12.42
C LEU A 63 -1.38 -21.16 13.55
N GLU A 64 -0.13 -20.81 13.89
CA GLU A 64 0.64 -21.42 14.97
C GLU A 64 0.01 -21.17 16.34
N GLN A 65 -0.54 -20.00 16.54
CA GLN A 65 -1.28 -19.67 17.74
C GLN A 65 -2.65 -20.35 17.80
N GLY A 66 -3.14 -20.96 16.72
CA GLY A 66 -4.47 -21.54 16.62
C GLY A 66 -5.58 -20.48 16.70
N CYS A 67 -5.36 -19.31 16.13
CA CYS A 67 -6.39 -18.28 16.00
C CYS A 67 -7.45 -18.71 14.98
N ASP A 68 -8.71 -18.37 15.25
CA ASP A 68 -9.85 -18.71 14.39
C ASP A 68 -10.45 -17.49 13.68
N THR A 69 -10.05 -16.30 14.10
CA THR A 69 -10.63 -15.04 13.62
C THR A 69 -9.54 -13.99 13.33
N LEU A 70 -9.48 -13.50 12.10
CA LEU A 70 -8.64 -12.32 11.78
C LEU A 70 -9.41 -11.04 12.11
N VAL A 71 -8.79 -10.13 12.87
CA VAL A 71 -9.41 -8.85 13.26
C VAL A 71 -8.57 -7.70 12.75
N SER A 72 -9.11 -6.87 11.88
CA SER A 72 -8.39 -5.74 11.28
C SER A 72 -9.19 -4.45 11.28
N ILE A 73 -8.53 -3.34 10.94
CA ILE A 73 -9.08 -2.00 10.96
C ILE A 73 -8.60 -1.19 9.74
N GLY A 74 -9.42 -0.26 9.29
CA GLY A 74 -9.12 0.70 8.23
C GLY A 74 -10.25 1.69 8.02
N GLY A 75 -10.08 2.60 7.07
CA GLY A 75 -11.19 3.44 6.60
C GLY A 75 -12.22 2.63 5.82
N ILE A 76 -13.38 3.23 5.53
CA ILE A 76 -14.51 2.59 4.83
C ILE A 76 -14.06 1.94 3.50
N GLN A 77 -13.19 2.61 2.73
CA GLN A 77 -12.63 2.07 1.49
C GLN A 77 -11.20 1.51 1.67
N SER A 78 -10.95 0.85 2.80
CA SER A 78 -9.62 0.28 3.08
C SER A 78 -9.28 -0.90 2.17
N ASN A 79 -8.18 -0.79 1.45
CA ASN A 79 -7.59 -1.90 0.68
C ASN A 79 -7.06 -3.01 1.60
N GLN A 80 -6.67 -2.68 2.83
CA GLN A 80 -6.21 -3.67 3.79
C GLN A 80 -7.34 -4.58 4.25
N THR A 81 -8.44 -4.01 4.71
CA THR A 81 -9.57 -4.80 5.24
C THR A 81 -10.11 -5.77 4.19
N ARG A 82 -10.18 -5.33 2.90
CA ARG A 82 -10.51 -6.23 1.79
C ARG A 82 -9.51 -7.40 1.65
N GLN A 83 -8.22 -7.12 1.71
CA GLN A 83 -7.20 -8.18 1.59
C GLN A 83 -7.20 -9.12 2.79
N VAL A 84 -7.45 -8.61 4.00
CA VAL A 84 -7.62 -9.44 5.21
C VAL A 84 -8.85 -10.34 5.08
N ALA A 85 -10.00 -9.80 4.62
CA ALA A 85 -11.19 -10.60 4.37
C ALA A 85 -10.93 -11.72 3.36
N ALA A 86 -10.21 -11.42 2.27
CA ALA A 86 -9.87 -12.41 1.25
C ALA A 86 -8.99 -13.54 1.79
N VAL A 87 -8.00 -13.19 2.61
CA VAL A 87 -7.13 -14.18 3.25
C VAL A 87 -7.89 -15.01 4.28
N ALA A 88 -8.74 -14.40 5.10
CA ALA A 88 -9.57 -15.12 6.06
C ALA A 88 -10.50 -16.13 5.35
N ALA A 89 -11.18 -15.71 4.30
CA ALA A 89 -12.04 -16.57 3.49
C ALA A 89 -11.25 -17.74 2.87
N HIS A 90 -10.06 -17.47 2.32
CA HIS A 90 -9.18 -18.48 1.74
C HIS A 90 -8.73 -19.54 2.77
N LEU A 91 -8.51 -19.12 4.03
CA LEU A 91 -8.08 -20.00 5.12
C LEU A 91 -9.24 -20.67 5.88
N GLY A 92 -10.49 -20.34 5.56
CA GLY A 92 -11.65 -20.82 6.32
C GLY A 92 -11.76 -20.20 7.73
N MET A 93 -11.14 -19.06 7.95
CA MET A 93 -11.17 -18.32 9.21
C MET A 93 -12.32 -17.30 9.23
N LYS A 94 -12.80 -16.96 10.41
CA LYS A 94 -13.70 -15.80 10.59
C LYS A 94 -12.93 -14.50 10.38
N CYS A 95 -13.65 -13.44 10.05
CA CYS A 95 -13.07 -12.11 9.83
C CYS A 95 -13.94 -11.04 10.48
N VAL A 96 -13.34 -10.17 11.29
CA VAL A 96 -13.98 -8.97 11.85
C VAL A 96 -13.21 -7.75 11.39
N LEU A 97 -13.91 -6.80 10.78
CA LEU A 97 -13.32 -5.60 10.22
C LEU A 97 -13.97 -4.36 10.81
N VAL A 98 -13.16 -3.53 11.47
CA VAL A 98 -13.60 -2.20 11.89
C VAL A 98 -13.28 -1.22 10.75
N GLN A 99 -14.30 -0.51 10.28
CA GLN A 99 -14.17 0.47 9.22
C GLN A 99 -14.62 1.83 9.73
N GLU A 100 -13.63 2.67 10.03
CA GLU A 100 -13.81 4.00 10.58
C GLU A 100 -14.02 5.04 9.47
N ASN A 101 -14.68 6.13 9.82
CA ASN A 101 -14.95 7.25 8.91
C ASN A 101 -13.70 8.15 8.75
N TRP A 102 -12.63 7.59 8.20
CA TRP A 102 -11.33 8.28 8.05
C TRP A 102 -11.32 9.37 6.99
N VAL A 103 -12.24 9.35 6.05
CA VAL A 103 -12.27 10.28 4.92
C VAL A 103 -13.52 11.15 5.03
N ASN A 104 -13.31 12.45 5.00
CA ASN A 104 -14.40 13.43 4.95
C ASN A 104 -14.98 13.50 3.52
N TYR A 105 -15.56 12.40 3.06
CA TYR A 105 -16.16 12.25 1.75
C TYR A 105 -17.51 11.60 1.89
N SER A 106 -18.56 12.34 1.56
CA SER A 106 -19.94 11.89 1.63
C SER A 106 -20.52 11.69 0.24
N ASP A 107 -20.52 10.47 -0.22
CA ASP A 107 -21.23 10.02 -1.42
C ASP A 107 -22.23 8.94 -1.00
N ALA A 108 -23.40 8.94 -1.61
CA ALA A 108 -24.48 7.99 -1.29
C ALA A 108 -24.11 6.52 -1.40
N VAL A 109 -23.03 6.20 -2.12
CA VAL A 109 -22.54 4.83 -2.34
C VAL A 109 -21.22 4.52 -1.62
N TYR A 110 -20.61 5.50 -0.93
CA TYR A 110 -19.26 5.38 -0.38
C TYR A 110 -19.07 4.20 0.59
N ASP A 111 -20.11 3.88 1.38
CA ASP A 111 -20.14 2.75 2.32
C ASP A 111 -20.80 1.49 1.76
N ARG A 112 -21.05 1.41 0.44
CA ARG A 112 -21.85 0.35 -0.18
C ARG A 112 -21.13 -0.39 -1.30
N VAL A 113 -20.20 0.24 -1.99
CA VAL A 113 -19.48 -0.30 -3.17
C VAL A 113 -17.99 -0.43 -2.91
N GLY A 114 -17.26 -1.07 -3.82
CA GLY A 114 -15.80 -1.15 -3.77
C GLY A 114 -15.28 -2.08 -2.67
N ASN A 115 -14.27 -1.64 -1.93
CA ASN A 115 -13.59 -2.49 -0.95
C ASN A 115 -14.53 -3.02 0.15
N ILE A 116 -15.44 -2.19 0.66
CA ILE A 116 -16.35 -2.59 1.74
C ILE A 116 -17.38 -3.64 1.28
N GLU A 117 -17.90 -3.50 0.06
CA GLU A 117 -18.81 -4.48 -0.54
C GLU A 117 -18.12 -5.83 -0.69
N MET A 118 -16.90 -5.84 -1.24
CA MET A 118 -16.11 -7.05 -1.41
C MET A 118 -15.85 -7.73 -0.06
N SER A 119 -15.55 -6.97 0.99
CA SER A 119 -15.35 -7.50 2.34
C SER A 119 -16.60 -8.21 2.86
N ARG A 120 -17.79 -7.63 2.62
CA ARG A 120 -19.08 -8.25 2.98
C ARG A 120 -19.37 -9.51 2.17
N ILE A 121 -19.09 -9.51 0.86
CA ILE A 121 -19.24 -10.68 -0.02
C ILE A 121 -18.37 -11.85 0.47
N MET A 122 -17.16 -11.56 0.96
CA MET A 122 -16.24 -12.56 1.51
C MET A 122 -16.60 -13.02 2.94
N GLY A 123 -17.75 -12.59 3.48
CA GLY A 123 -18.28 -13.06 4.78
C GLY A 123 -17.70 -12.37 6.00
N ALA A 124 -17.02 -11.24 5.85
CA ALA A 124 -16.50 -10.49 6.99
C ALA A 124 -17.63 -9.81 7.80
N ASP A 125 -17.53 -9.85 9.14
CA ASP A 125 -18.30 -9.01 10.05
C ASP A 125 -17.75 -7.57 9.96
N VAL A 126 -18.39 -6.75 9.14
CA VAL A 126 -17.99 -5.35 8.88
C VAL A 126 -18.69 -4.42 9.85
N ARG A 127 -17.91 -3.72 10.66
CA ARG A 127 -18.39 -2.80 11.70
C ARG A 127 -18.00 -1.37 11.34
N LEU A 128 -18.99 -0.52 11.11
CA LEU A 128 -18.77 0.90 10.88
C LEU A 128 -18.59 1.63 12.21
N ASP A 129 -17.62 2.55 12.24
CA ASP A 129 -17.35 3.42 13.37
C ASP A 129 -17.16 4.87 12.90
N ALA A 130 -17.58 5.83 13.70
CA ALA A 130 -17.55 7.25 13.34
C ALA A 130 -16.19 7.92 13.54
N ALA A 131 -15.21 7.23 14.13
CA ALA A 131 -13.89 7.80 14.40
C ALA A 131 -13.17 8.23 13.11
N GLY A 132 -12.53 9.39 13.17
CA GLY A 132 -11.76 9.97 12.08
C GLY A 132 -10.37 9.36 11.92
N PHE A 133 -9.64 9.77 10.87
CA PHE A 133 -8.31 9.26 10.55
C PHE A 133 -7.27 9.57 11.64
N ASP A 134 -6.58 8.53 12.08
CA ASP A 134 -5.31 8.62 12.79
C ASP A 134 -4.43 7.41 12.51
N ILE A 135 -3.12 7.56 12.75
CA ILE A 135 -2.13 6.50 12.64
C ILE A 135 -1.89 5.89 14.03
N GLY A 136 -2.01 4.56 14.17
CA GLY A 136 -1.76 3.84 15.42
C GLY A 136 -2.87 2.88 15.82
N ILE A 137 -2.82 2.43 17.07
CA ILE A 137 -3.80 1.52 17.66
C ILE A 137 -5.07 2.29 18.02
N ARG A 138 -6.23 1.66 17.78
CA ARG A 138 -7.54 2.28 17.89
C ARG A 138 -8.44 1.55 18.90
N PRO A 139 -9.15 2.26 19.78
CA PRO A 139 -10.06 1.64 20.75
C PRO A 139 -11.17 0.80 20.11
N SER A 140 -11.70 1.22 18.96
CA SER A 140 -12.70 0.48 18.18
C SER A 140 -12.22 -0.91 17.77
N TRP A 141 -10.94 -1.03 17.38
CA TRP A 141 -10.31 -2.27 17.01
C TRP A 141 -10.03 -3.17 18.21
N GLU A 142 -9.54 -2.59 19.32
CA GLU A 142 -9.37 -3.33 20.58
C GLU A 142 -10.70 -3.89 21.09
N LYS A 143 -11.77 -3.08 21.01
CA LYS A 143 -13.12 -3.55 21.34
C LYS A 143 -13.54 -4.73 20.45
N ALA A 144 -13.26 -4.67 19.15
CA ALA A 144 -13.62 -5.76 18.24
C ALA A 144 -12.89 -7.06 18.59
N MET A 145 -11.63 -7.01 19.03
CA MET A 145 -10.90 -8.18 19.51
C MET A 145 -11.49 -8.74 20.79
N ASN A 146 -11.83 -7.88 21.77
CA ASN A 146 -12.47 -8.31 23.02
C ASN A 146 -13.81 -8.98 22.75
N ASP A 147 -14.63 -8.45 21.84
CA ASP A 147 -15.91 -9.04 21.46
C ASP A 147 -15.74 -10.45 20.86
N VAL A 148 -14.65 -10.73 20.13
CA VAL A 148 -14.33 -12.07 19.62
C VAL A 148 -14.02 -13.02 20.78
N VAL A 149 -13.22 -12.58 21.74
CA VAL A 149 -12.87 -13.38 22.94
C VAL A 149 -14.13 -13.68 23.77
N GLU A 150 -14.98 -12.70 24.01
CA GLU A 150 -16.24 -12.85 24.75
C GLU A 150 -17.18 -13.88 24.11
N ARG A 151 -17.12 -14.03 22.78
CA ARG A 151 -17.88 -15.06 22.04
C ARG A 151 -17.18 -16.42 21.96
N GLY A 152 -16.07 -16.59 22.69
CA GLY A 152 -15.29 -17.84 22.74
C GLY A 152 -14.37 -18.07 21.54
N GLY A 153 -14.14 -17.05 20.71
CA GLY A 153 -13.18 -17.10 19.60
C GLY A 153 -11.77 -16.69 20.02
N LYS A 154 -10.81 -16.94 19.15
CA LYS A 154 -9.40 -16.55 19.35
C LYS A 154 -8.95 -15.58 18.25
N PRO A 155 -8.96 -14.27 18.53
CA PRO A 155 -8.64 -13.26 17.52
C PRO A 155 -7.14 -13.21 17.24
N PHE A 156 -6.77 -12.98 15.96
CA PHE A 156 -5.44 -12.55 15.57
C PHE A 156 -5.48 -11.07 15.18
N PRO A 157 -4.70 -10.21 15.86
CA PRO A 157 -4.72 -8.77 15.63
C PRO A 157 -3.93 -8.39 14.38
N ILE A 158 -4.59 -7.71 13.43
CA ILE A 158 -3.94 -7.16 12.24
C ILE A 158 -4.16 -5.64 12.26
N PRO A 159 -3.16 -4.85 12.72
CA PRO A 159 -3.28 -3.41 12.81
C PRO A 159 -3.32 -2.74 11.44
N ALA A 160 -3.72 -1.46 11.39
CA ALA A 160 -3.80 -0.68 10.16
C ALA A 160 -2.48 -0.72 9.37
N GLY A 161 -2.56 -1.06 8.07
CA GLY A 161 -1.40 -1.20 7.21
C GLY A 161 -0.46 -2.36 7.56
N CYS A 162 -0.78 -3.22 8.52
CA CYS A 162 0.10 -4.18 9.19
C CYS A 162 1.29 -3.49 9.90
N SER A 163 1.23 -2.17 10.11
CA SER A 163 2.41 -1.36 10.39
C SER A 163 2.89 -1.48 11.85
N GLU A 164 1.99 -1.71 12.79
CA GLU A 164 2.34 -1.95 14.19
C GLU A 164 2.72 -3.41 14.48
N HIS A 165 2.55 -4.31 13.52
CA HIS A 165 2.97 -5.70 13.66
C HIS A 165 4.48 -5.82 13.46
N PRO A 166 5.22 -6.60 14.28
CA PRO A 166 6.68 -6.74 14.14
C PRO A 166 7.13 -7.15 12.74
N TYR A 167 6.36 -7.98 12.04
CA TYR A 167 6.67 -8.48 10.70
C TYR A 167 6.12 -7.62 9.56
N GLY A 168 5.51 -6.48 9.86
CA GLY A 168 4.85 -5.62 8.86
C GLY A 168 5.75 -5.13 7.72
N GLY A 169 7.07 -5.02 7.97
CA GLY A 169 8.07 -4.60 6.97
C GLY A 169 8.61 -5.73 6.09
N LEU A 170 8.56 -7.00 6.56
CA LEU A 170 9.27 -8.13 5.92
C LEU A 170 8.87 -8.37 4.46
N GLY A 171 7.58 -8.26 4.14
CA GLY A 171 7.09 -8.45 2.78
C GLY A 171 7.73 -7.49 1.76
N PHE A 172 8.14 -6.30 2.21
CA PHE A 172 8.78 -5.30 1.35
C PHE A 172 10.30 -5.31 1.41
N VAL A 173 10.91 -5.98 2.36
CA VAL A 173 12.31 -6.45 2.23
C VAL A 173 12.38 -7.47 1.09
N GLY A 174 11.45 -8.43 1.04
CA GLY A 174 11.33 -9.39 -0.06
C GLY A 174 11.05 -8.75 -1.42
N PHE A 175 10.25 -7.68 -1.47
CA PHE A 175 10.07 -6.87 -2.67
C PHE A 175 11.41 -6.36 -3.22
N ALA A 176 12.29 -5.83 -2.39
CA ALA A 176 13.58 -5.33 -2.82
C ALA A 176 14.52 -6.44 -3.32
N GLU A 177 14.47 -7.63 -2.70
CA GLU A 177 15.20 -8.82 -3.20
C GLU A 177 14.69 -9.24 -4.59
N GLU A 178 13.39 -9.26 -4.77
CA GLU A 178 12.72 -9.58 -6.03
C GLU A 178 13.07 -8.56 -7.13
N VAL A 179 13.06 -7.26 -6.81
CA VAL A 179 13.46 -6.21 -7.76
C VAL A 179 14.92 -6.39 -8.19
N ARG A 180 15.84 -6.67 -7.27
CA ARG A 180 17.24 -6.93 -7.63
C ARG A 180 17.41 -8.11 -8.58
N GLU A 181 16.61 -9.16 -8.43
CA GLU A 181 16.64 -10.30 -9.35
C GLU A 181 16.06 -9.93 -10.72
N GLN A 182 14.99 -9.16 -10.75
CA GLN A 182 14.42 -8.66 -12.00
C GLN A 182 15.33 -7.63 -12.70
N GLU A 183 16.08 -6.81 -11.96
CA GLU A 183 17.10 -5.91 -12.52
C GLU A 183 18.20 -6.69 -13.27
N LYS A 184 18.64 -7.84 -12.76
CA LYS A 184 19.58 -8.70 -13.47
C LYS A 184 18.99 -9.22 -14.80
N GLN A 185 17.72 -9.61 -14.79
CA GLN A 185 17.03 -10.08 -16.00
C GLN A 185 16.82 -8.96 -17.02
N LEU A 186 16.55 -7.73 -16.54
CA LEU A 186 16.38 -6.54 -17.38
C LEU A 186 17.71 -5.98 -17.91
N GLY A 187 18.84 -6.31 -17.28
CA GLY A 187 20.17 -5.83 -17.65
C GLY A 187 20.49 -4.40 -17.20
N PHE A 188 19.69 -3.83 -16.30
CA PHE A 188 19.94 -2.51 -15.71
C PHE A 188 19.41 -2.45 -14.27
N LYS A 189 19.75 -1.40 -13.53
CA LYS A 189 19.21 -1.09 -12.21
C LYS A 189 18.29 0.14 -12.28
N PHE A 190 17.27 0.15 -11.42
CA PHE A 190 16.46 1.36 -11.22
C PHE A 190 17.24 2.37 -10.38
N ASP A 191 17.24 3.62 -10.84
CA ASP A 191 17.89 4.72 -10.13
C ASP A 191 17.05 5.18 -8.95
N TYR A 192 15.71 5.15 -9.09
CA TYR A 192 14.76 5.56 -8.05
C TYR A 192 13.59 4.60 -7.97
N ILE A 193 13.04 4.45 -6.76
CA ILE A 193 11.83 3.69 -6.48
C ILE A 193 10.84 4.66 -5.83
N VAL A 194 9.69 4.90 -6.45
CA VAL A 194 8.63 5.77 -5.93
C VAL A 194 7.51 4.92 -5.34
N VAL A 195 7.07 5.25 -4.13
CA VAL A 195 6.05 4.49 -3.40
C VAL A 195 5.12 5.40 -2.60
N CYS A 196 3.82 5.06 -2.55
CA CYS A 196 2.87 5.72 -1.67
C CYS A 196 3.13 5.37 -0.20
N SER A 197 3.08 6.36 0.69
CA SER A 197 3.32 6.17 2.11
C SER A 197 2.24 6.81 2.98
N VAL A 198 1.70 6.04 3.95
CA VAL A 198 0.74 6.49 4.97
C VAL A 198 1.12 5.87 6.31
N THR A 199 0.82 4.59 6.55
CA THR A 199 1.16 3.87 7.78
C THR A 199 2.60 3.35 7.82
N GLY A 200 3.34 3.47 6.74
CA GLY A 200 4.80 3.41 6.68
C GLY A 200 5.44 2.05 6.46
N SER A 201 4.84 0.91 6.80
CA SER A 201 5.56 -0.38 6.74
C SER A 201 5.95 -0.84 5.33
N THR A 202 5.24 -0.39 4.29
CA THR A 202 5.63 -0.64 2.90
C THR A 202 6.94 0.04 2.56
N GLN A 203 7.04 1.35 2.76
CA GLN A 203 8.28 2.11 2.53
C GLN A 203 9.40 1.64 3.47
N ALA A 204 9.10 1.39 4.74
CA ALA A 204 10.09 0.92 5.70
C ALA A 204 10.78 -0.38 5.27
N GLY A 205 10.00 -1.36 4.81
CA GLY A 205 10.55 -2.60 4.28
C GLY A 205 11.40 -2.40 3.02
N MET A 206 10.97 -1.51 2.12
CA MET A 206 11.76 -1.14 0.93
C MET A 206 13.08 -0.46 1.32
N VAL A 207 13.05 0.52 2.23
CA VAL A 207 14.24 1.21 2.73
C VAL A 207 15.25 0.21 3.27
N VAL A 208 14.84 -0.74 4.11
CA VAL A 208 15.70 -1.79 4.64
C VAL A 208 16.22 -2.71 3.52
N GLY A 209 15.31 -3.15 2.65
CA GLY A 209 15.67 -4.05 1.56
C GLY A 209 16.67 -3.43 0.59
N PHE A 210 16.52 -2.18 0.20
CA PHE A 210 17.45 -1.45 -0.67
C PHE A 210 18.67 -0.90 0.06
N ALA A 211 18.65 -0.83 1.39
CA ALA A 211 19.84 -0.50 2.18
C ALA A 211 20.96 -1.54 2.04
N ALA A 212 20.62 -2.78 1.71
CA ALA A 212 21.57 -3.87 1.52
C ALA A 212 22.55 -3.63 0.35
N ASP A 213 22.16 -2.81 -0.62
CA ASP A 213 23.00 -2.43 -1.77
C ASP A 213 23.20 -0.90 -1.87
N GLY A 214 23.01 -0.20 -0.74
CA GLY A 214 23.30 1.24 -0.62
C GLY A 214 22.25 2.18 -1.22
N ARG A 215 21.09 1.67 -1.61
CA ARG A 215 20.02 2.43 -2.31
C ARG A 215 18.84 2.85 -1.41
N SER A 216 18.98 2.86 -0.09
CA SER A 216 17.90 3.28 0.82
C SER A 216 17.34 4.67 0.49
N LYS A 217 18.21 5.62 0.19
CA LYS A 217 17.84 7.01 -0.15
C LYS A 217 17.19 7.16 -1.54
N ASN A 218 17.26 6.14 -2.38
CA ASN A 218 16.62 6.09 -3.69
C ASN A 218 15.15 5.65 -3.60
N VAL A 219 14.71 5.22 -2.41
CA VAL A 219 13.32 4.90 -2.13
C VAL A 219 12.61 6.19 -1.69
N ILE A 220 11.86 6.78 -2.59
CA ILE A 220 11.13 8.04 -2.39
C ILE A 220 9.69 7.71 -2.02
N GLY A 221 9.32 7.94 -0.76
CA GLY A 221 7.94 7.87 -0.33
C GLY A 221 7.20 9.14 -0.69
N ILE A 222 6.02 9.02 -1.26
CA ILE A 222 5.10 10.15 -1.44
C ILE A 222 4.08 10.07 -0.30
N ASP A 223 4.06 11.08 0.57
CA ASP A 223 3.07 11.13 1.65
C ASP A 223 1.65 11.27 1.09
N ALA A 224 0.76 10.40 1.54
CA ALA A 224 -0.67 10.50 1.26
C ALA A 224 -1.50 10.61 2.55
N SER A 225 -0.83 10.73 3.71
CA SER A 225 -1.47 10.80 5.02
C SER A 225 -1.96 12.21 5.39
N ALA A 226 -1.34 13.24 4.83
CA ALA A 226 -1.40 14.63 5.29
C ALA A 226 -0.99 14.80 6.78
N LYS A 227 -0.23 13.83 7.31
CA LYS A 227 0.40 13.86 8.65
C LYS A 227 1.88 13.46 8.54
N PRO A 228 2.71 14.21 7.79
CA PRO A 228 4.03 13.78 7.36
C PRO A 228 4.98 13.45 8.51
N GLU A 229 4.95 14.22 9.60
CA GLU A 229 5.81 13.98 10.78
C GLU A 229 5.51 12.62 11.43
N LYS A 230 4.21 12.30 11.61
CA LYS A 230 3.81 11.00 12.16
C LYS A 230 4.21 9.87 11.19
N THR A 231 3.96 10.04 9.90
CA THR A 231 4.32 9.06 8.86
C THR A 231 5.83 8.83 8.83
N LYS A 232 6.66 9.87 8.82
CA LYS A 232 8.12 9.74 8.78
C LYS A 232 8.67 9.05 10.03
N ALA A 233 8.20 9.46 11.21
CA ALA A 233 8.59 8.84 12.48
C ALA A 233 8.23 7.34 12.51
N GLN A 234 7.05 6.98 12.01
CA GLN A 234 6.61 5.58 11.96
C GLN A 234 7.41 4.76 10.95
N ILE A 235 7.71 5.30 9.76
CA ILE A 235 8.58 4.64 8.78
C ILE A 235 9.93 4.33 9.41
N LEU A 236 10.56 5.31 10.04
CA LEU A 236 11.88 5.16 10.69
C LEU A 236 11.85 4.09 11.78
N ARG A 237 10.86 4.13 12.65
CA ARG A 237 10.70 3.14 13.74
C ARG A 237 10.54 1.72 13.16
N ILE A 238 9.67 1.54 12.17
CA ILE A 238 9.45 0.23 11.55
C ILE A 238 10.71 -0.23 10.79
N ALA A 239 11.39 0.68 10.09
CA ALA A 239 12.61 0.34 9.35
C ALA A 239 13.74 -0.10 10.28
N ARG A 240 13.96 0.56 11.42
CA ARG A 240 14.94 0.15 12.43
C ARG A 240 14.64 -1.24 12.96
N HIS A 241 13.41 -1.48 13.38
CA HIS A 241 13.00 -2.80 13.86
C HIS A 241 13.14 -3.89 12.78
N THR A 242 12.72 -3.60 11.55
CA THR A 242 12.85 -4.53 10.41
C THR A 242 14.33 -4.82 10.10
N ALA A 243 15.20 -3.80 10.16
CA ALA A 243 16.64 -3.97 9.92
C ALA A 243 17.30 -4.90 10.95
N GLU A 244 16.91 -4.78 12.23
CA GLU A 244 17.33 -5.72 13.29
C GLU A 244 16.84 -7.13 13.00
N LEU A 245 15.55 -7.30 12.68
CA LEU A 245 14.96 -8.61 12.38
C LEU A 245 15.67 -9.34 11.25
N VAL A 246 16.01 -8.64 10.16
CA VAL A 246 16.64 -9.26 8.98
C VAL A 246 18.16 -9.25 9.03
N GLU A 247 18.75 -8.81 10.14
CA GLU A 247 20.20 -8.74 10.32
C GLU A 247 20.87 -7.93 9.19
N LEU A 248 20.40 -6.68 8.98
CA LEU A 248 20.92 -5.81 7.93
C LEU A 248 22.43 -5.50 8.07
N GLY A 249 22.93 -5.50 9.30
CA GLY A 249 24.34 -5.23 9.60
C GLY A 249 24.71 -3.74 9.67
N ARG A 250 23.74 -2.83 9.54
CA ARG A 250 23.88 -1.40 9.79
C ARG A 250 22.62 -0.77 10.37
N GLU A 251 22.77 0.33 11.05
CA GLU A 251 21.64 1.13 11.54
C GLU A 251 20.93 1.86 10.38
N ILE A 252 19.62 2.00 10.52
CA ILE A 252 18.79 2.88 9.67
C ILE A 252 18.66 4.23 10.38
N THR A 253 19.05 5.28 9.71
CA THR A 253 18.99 6.65 10.20
C THR A 253 17.85 7.44 9.55
N GLU A 254 17.59 8.65 10.03
CA GLU A 254 16.59 9.55 9.42
C GLU A 254 16.90 9.89 7.95
N ASP A 255 18.19 9.93 7.61
CA ASP A 255 18.65 10.18 6.24
C ASP A 255 18.33 9.07 5.25
N ASP A 256 18.07 7.85 5.74
CA ASP A 256 17.65 6.73 4.91
C ASP A 256 16.17 6.85 4.49
N VAL A 257 15.39 7.68 5.19
CA VAL A 257 13.94 7.82 4.97
C VAL A 257 13.65 9.11 4.21
N VAL A 258 13.47 8.99 2.89
CA VAL A 258 13.05 10.08 2.02
C VAL A 258 11.53 10.07 1.90
N LEU A 259 10.88 11.14 2.36
CA LEU A 259 9.42 11.31 2.30
C LEU A 259 9.10 12.67 1.69
N ASP A 260 8.50 12.66 0.50
CA ASP A 260 7.99 13.86 -0.15
C ASP A 260 6.58 14.16 0.36
N THR A 261 6.40 15.35 0.92
CA THR A 261 5.18 15.76 1.61
C THR A 261 4.28 16.71 0.79
N ARG A 262 4.70 17.05 -0.44
CA ARG A 262 4.06 18.09 -1.27
C ARG A 262 2.69 17.68 -1.83
N PHE A 263 2.37 16.38 -1.89
CA PHE A 263 1.26 15.85 -2.70
C PHE A 263 0.10 15.28 -1.88
N ALA A 264 0.16 15.34 -0.56
CA ALA A 264 -0.85 14.76 0.34
C ALA A 264 -2.17 15.54 0.42
N TYR A 265 -2.15 16.84 0.06
CA TYR A 265 -3.30 17.73 0.22
C TYR A 265 -4.52 17.32 -0.63
N PRO A 266 -5.77 17.77 -0.26
CA PRO A 266 -6.07 18.60 0.91
C PRO A 266 -5.94 17.83 2.23
N GLU A 267 -6.26 16.54 2.25
CA GLU A 267 -6.16 15.65 3.40
C GLU A 267 -6.17 14.18 2.98
N TYR A 268 -6.02 13.27 3.94
CA TYR A 268 -6.08 11.82 3.68
C TYR A 268 -7.41 11.44 2.98
N GLY A 269 -7.28 10.67 1.91
CA GLY A 269 -8.41 10.12 1.16
C GLY A 269 -9.13 11.08 0.22
N LEU A 270 -8.85 12.38 0.26
CA LEU A 270 -9.38 13.35 -0.69
C LEU A 270 -8.35 13.64 -1.79
N PRO A 271 -8.71 13.46 -3.07
CA PRO A 271 -7.84 13.83 -4.19
C PRO A 271 -7.89 15.35 -4.46
N ASN A 272 -6.81 15.85 -5.04
CA ASN A 272 -6.75 17.16 -5.68
C ASN A 272 -6.75 17.00 -7.21
N GLU A 273 -6.77 18.12 -7.96
CA GLU A 273 -6.81 18.10 -9.42
C GLU A 273 -5.62 17.35 -10.03
N GLY A 274 -4.40 17.51 -9.48
CA GLY A 274 -3.23 16.78 -9.95
C GLY A 274 -3.33 15.27 -9.71
N THR A 275 -3.96 14.85 -8.60
CA THR A 275 -4.29 13.45 -8.35
C THR A 275 -5.25 12.90 -9.40
N LEU A 276 -6.32 13.65 -9.73
CA LEU A 276 -7.29 13.25 -10.75
C LEU A 276 -6.68 13.23 -12.16
N GLU A 277 -5.81 14.20 -12.48
CA GLU A 277 -5.03 14.21 -13.72
C GLU A 277 -4.14 12.97 -13.83
N ALA A 278 -3.39 12.64 -12.78
CA ALA A 278 -2.50 11.49 -12.75
C ALA A 278 -3.25 10.16 -12.95
N ILE A 279 -4.43 10.00 -12.34
CA ILE A 279 -5.31 8.83 -12.56
C ILE A 279 -5.73 8.74 -14.02
N ARG A 280 -6.16 9.86 -14.64
CA ARG A 280 -6.57 9.90 -16.05
C ARG A 280 -5.41 9.62 -16.99
N LEU A 281 -4.23 10.22 -16.76
CA LEU A 281 -3.05 9.99 -17.58
C LEU A 281 -2.61 8.53 -17.54
N CYS A 282 -2.47 7.96 -16.34
CA CYS A 282 -2.08 6.56 -16.19
C CYS A 282 -3.10 5.61 -16.85
N GLY A 283 -4.40 5.87 -16.64
CA GLY A 283 -5.48 5.10 -17.25
C GLY A 283 -5.52 5.21 -18.78
N SER A 284 -5.46 6.43 -19.34
CA SER A 284 -5.62 6.65 -20.79
C SER A 284 -4.37 6.32 -21.60
N LEU A 285 -3.19 6.48 -21.03
CA LEU A 285 -1.93 6.21 -21.72
C LEU A 285 -1.49 4.75 -21.57
N GLU A 286 -1.67 4.16 -20.39
CA GLU A 286 -1.11 2.84 -20.09
C GLU A 286 -2.17 1.75 -19.80
N GLY A 287 -3.44 2.12 -19.65
CA GLY A 287 -4.49 1.18 -19.22
C GLY A 287 -4.30 0.71 -17.78
N VAL A 288 -3.52 1.42 -16.99
CA VAL A 288 -3.22 1.10 -15.58
C VAL A 288 -4.02 2.02 -14.68
N LEU A 289 -4.84 1.45 -13.80
CA LEU A 289 -5.73 2.21 -12.93
C LEU A 289 -5.11 2.42 -11.55
N THR A 290 -4.96 3.66 -11.17
CA THR A 290 -4.63 4.10 -9.81
C THR A 290 -5.90 4.54 -9.07
N ASP A 291 -5.81 4.92 -7.79
CA ASP A 291 -6.96 5.28 -6.96
C ASP A 291 -6.82 6.69 -6.34
N PRO A 292 -7.92 7.33 -5.92
CA PRO A 292 -7.87 8.69 -5.40
C PRO A 292 -7.20 8.84 -4.03
N VAL A 293 -7.05 7.76 -3.26
CA VAL A 293 -6.59 7.80 -1.86
C VAL A 293 -5.06 7.72 -1.78
N TYR A 294 -4.47 6.76 -2.50
CA TYR A 294 -3.06 6.37 -2.38
C TYR A 294 -2.30 6.53 -3.69
N GLU A 295 -2.62 5.66 -4.65
CA GLU A 295 -1.80 5.52 -5.86
C GLU A 295 -1.92 6.73 -6.79
N GLY A 296 -3.05 7.39 -6.86
CA GLY A 296 -3.20 8.63 -7.63
C GLY A 296 -2.36 9.77 -7.06
N LYS A 297 -2.23 9.86 -5.71
CA LYS A 297 -1.37 10.87 -5.08
C LYS A 297 0.12 10.60 -5.32
N SER A 298 0.54 9.36 -5.21
CA SER A 298 1.94 8.99 -5.47
C SER A 298 2.30 9.04 -6.95
N MET A 299 1.37 8.69 -7.84
CA MET A 299 1.54 8.88 -9.28
C MET A 299 1.62 10.38 -9.65
N HIS A 300 0.77 11.23 -9.05
CA HIS A 300 0.87 12.68 -9.18
C HIS A 300 2.25 13.18 -8.75
N GLY A 301 2.74 12.72 -7.59
CA GLY A 301 4.07 13.07 -7.10
C GLY A 301 5.16 12.67 -8.09
N MET A 302 5.17 11.46 -8.59
CA MET A 302 6.14 11.01 -9.58
C MET A 302 6.08 11.83 -10.89
N ILE A 303 4.88 12.09 -11.41
CA ILE A 303 4.69 12.89 -12.64
C ILE A 303 5.25 14.31 -12.44
N GLU A 304 4.95 14.96 -11.32
CA GLU A 304 5.46 16.31 -11.04
C GLU A 304 6.97 16.34 -10.84
N MET A 305 7.56 15.33 -10.21
CA MET A 305 9.02 15.23 -10.10
C MET A 305 9.68 15.11 -11.48
N VAL A 306 9.10 14.35 -12.41
CA VAL A 306 9.57 14.28 -13.80
C VAL A 306 9.44 15.62 -14.50
N ARG A 307 8.28 16.28 -14.42
CA ARG A 307 8.01 17.59 -15.04
C ARG A 307 8.98 18.68 -14.55
N ARG A 308 9.38 18.62 -13.30
CA ARG A 308 10.31 19.58 -12.66
C ARG A 308 11.78 19.23 -12.88
N GLY A 309 12.07 18.11 -13.56
CA GLY A 309 13.46 17.67 -13.78
C GLY A 309 14.17 17.24 -12.50
N GLU A 310 13.43 16.75 -11.49
CA GLU A 310 14.00 16.27 -10.23
C GLU A 310 14.71 14.92 -10.39
N PHE A 311 14.40 14.18 -11.46
CA PHE A 311 15.16 13.01 -11.88
C PHE A 311 16.15 13.39 -12.99
N PRO A 312 17.45 13.03 -12.88
CA PRO A 312 18.42 13.23 -13.95
C PRO A 312 17.97 12.61 -15.28
N GLU A 313 18.35 13.22 -16.39
CA GLU A 313 18.07 12.66 -17.72
C GLU A 313 18.69 11.28 -17.89
N GLY A 314 17.96 10.33 -18.46
CA GLY A 314 18.35 8.93 -18.60
C GLY A 314 18.02 8.06 -17.38
N SER A 315 17.49 8.65 -16.30
CA SER A 315 17.09 7.86 -15.11
C SER A 315 15.98 6.85 -15.42
N LYS A 316 16.07 5.70 -14.77
CA LYS A 316 15.04 4.66 -14.75
C LYS A 316 14.34 4.68 -13.40
N VAL A 317 13.06 5.01 -13.40
CA VAL A 317 12.24 5.14 -12.19
C VAL A 317 11.25 4.00 -12.11
N LEU A 318 11.28 3.27 -11.00
CA LEU A 318 10.31 2.21 -10.70
C LEU A 318 9.21 2.75 -9.79
N TYR A 319 8.00 2.83 -10.30
CA TYR A 319 6.81 3.11 -9.51
C TYR A 319 6.27 1.82 -8.88
N ALA A 320 6.19 1.76 -7.56
CA ALA A 320 5.56 0.65 -6.86
C ALA A 320 4.04 0.84 -6.85
N HIS A 321 3.33 0.21 -7.79
CA HIS A 321 1.87 0.26 -7.89
C HIS A 321 1.25 -0.71 -6.89
N LEU A 322 0.82 -0.22 -5.74
CA LEU A 322 0.42 -1.02 -4.58
C LEU A 322 -1.02 -1.58 -4.64
N GLY A 323 -1.79 -1.24 -5.65
CA GLY A 323 -3.18 -1.66 -5.81
C GLY A 323 -4.17 -0.50 -5.73
N GLY A 324 -5.35 -0.70 -5.12
CA GLY A 324 -6.30 0.37 -4.82
C GLY A 324 -7.45 0.54 -5.79
N ALA A 325 -7.39 -0.02 -7.00
CA ALA A 325 -8.42 0.15 -8.03
C ALA A 325 -9.88 -0.10 -7.56
N PRO A 326 -10.19 -1.05 -6.67
CA PRO A 326 -11.55 -1.22 -6.16
C PRO A 326 -12.15 0.02 -5.49
N ALA A 327 -11.32 0.91 -4.91
CA ALA A 327 -11.80 2.14 -4.30
C ALA A 327 -12.38 3.14 -5.32
N LEU A 328 -12.00 3.05 -6.61
CA LEU A 328 -12.52 3.93 -7.66
C LEU A 328 -14.06 3.95 -7.73
N ASN A 329 -14.69 2.81 -7.49
CA ASN A 329 -16.15 2.72 -7.51
C ASN A 329 -16.82 3.65 -6.49
N ALA A 330 -16.19 3.85 -5.33
CA ALA A 330 -16.70 4.73 -4.27
C ALA A 330 -16.44 6.22 -4.55
N TYR A 331 -15.62 6.54 -5.54
CA TYR A 331 -15.29 7.89 -5.99
C TYR A 331 -15.79 8.18 -7.41
N SER A 332 -16.77 7.43 -7.88
CA SER A 332 -17.26 7.47 -9.28
C SER A 332 -17.70 8.86 -9.74
N PHE A 333 -18.25 9.69 -8.83
CA PHE A 333 -18.69 11.05 -9.16
C PHE A 333 -17.55 11.99 -9.56
N LEU A 334 -16.32 11.73 -9.14
CA LEU A 334 -15.15 12.55 -9.51
C LEU A 334 -14.74 12.39 -10.99
N PHE A 335 -15.25 11.37 -11.67
CA PHE A 335 -14.87 11.04 -13.05
C PHE A 335 -16.02 11.25 -14.05
N ARG A 336 -17.15 11.84 -13.65
CA ARG A 336 -18.29 12.12 -14.52
C ARG A 336 -18.08 13.30 -15.46
N ASN A 337 -17.26 14.27 -15.07
CA ASN A 337 -17.04 15.53 -15.82
C ASN A 337 -16.19 15.31 -17.08
N GLY A 338 -16.68 14.60 -18.04
CA GLY A 338 -16.10 14.36 -19.36
C GLY A 338 -17.16 13.87 -20.35
N LEU A 339 -18.33 13.48 -19.80
CA LEU A 339 -19.47 13.04 -20.61
C LEU A 339 -20.50 14.15 -20.85
N GLU A 340 -20.41 15.27 -20.12
CA GLU A 340 -21.39 16.38 -20.22
C GLU A 340 -21.10 17.35 -21.39
N HIS A 341 -19.99 17.21 -22.11
CA HIS A 341 -19.65 18.09 -23.23
C HIS A 341 -19.89 17.52 -24.63
N ASN A 342 -20.57 16.36 -24.74
CA ASN A 342 -20.88 15.72 -26.04
C ASN A 342 -22.40 15.50 -26.25
N HIS A 343 -23.22 16.45 -25.78
CA HIS A 343 -24.65 16.50 -26.14
C HIS A 343 -25.02 17.90 -26.64
#